data_e3718547b632c04c0b36fbf1b93e541e
#
_entry.id   e3718547b632c04c0b36fbf1b93e541e
#
_cell.length_a   1.000
_cell.length_b   1.000
_cell.length_c   1.000
_cell.angle_alpha   90.00
_cell.angle_beta   90.00
_cell.angle_gamma   90.00
#
_symmetry.space_group_name_H-M   'P 1'
#
loop_
_entity.id
_entity.type
_entity.pdbx_description
1 polymer ?
#
loop_
_entity_poly.entity_id
_entity_poly.type
_entity_poly.pdbx_seq_one_letter_code
_entity_poly.pdbx_strand_id
1 'polypeptide(L)'
;MYYTEKKSFFEYIRNINIELEEFNLKLTVIGFWGGYPKQNAASSGYLLEHEGFRLLIDCGSGVLSKLQNIIQPEELDAVLLSHYHPDHIADIGVLQHARLIQGFLGKKNSTLPLYGHDMDPYEFSKLTYKEITKGVAYNPSEILTVGPFQVSFLKTDHPVPCYAMRIEADGKAIVYTADSSFKDEFIEFSRNADVLLCECNFYGHQNGKSAGHMNSIDAGKFAQKADVKQLILTHLPHYGSISELITEAASEFTGIIILAEEFQSISL
;
A
#
# COMPACT_ATOMS: atom_id res chain seq x y z
N MET A 1 -27.74 33.88 25.40
CA MET A 1 -27.41 32.62 26.06
C MET A 1 -27.56 31.40 25.14
N TYR A 2 -28.62 31.25 24.36
CA TYR A 2 -28.85 30.12 23.43
C TYR A 2 -27.88 30.01 22.23
N TYR A 3 -27.21 31.07 21.82
CA TYR A 3 -26.30 31.05 20.66
C TYR A 3 -24.87 30.55 20.99
N THR A 4 -24.45 30.73 22.22
CA THR A 4 -23.12 30.28 22.70
C THR A 4 -23.05 28.77 22.96
N GLU A 5 -24.13 28.17 23.43
CA GLU A 5 -24.20 26.73 23.68
C GLU A 5 -24.26 25.88 22.41
N LYS A 6 -24.95 26.36 21.35
CA LYS A 6 -24.96 25.68 20.05
C LYS A 6 -23.57 25.64 19.38
N LYS A 7 -22.78 26.72 19.49
CA LYS A 7 -21.45 26.78 18.91
C LYS A 7 -20.51 25.81 19.62
N SER A 8 -20.59 25.70 20.95
CA SER A 8 -19.82 24.74 21.74
C SER A 8 -20.18 23.28 21.43
N PHE A 9 -21.48 22.98 21.21
CA PHE A 9 -21.91 21.63 20.83
C PHE A 9 -21.43 21.21 19.44
N PHE A 10 -21.48 22.10 18.43
CA PHE A 10 -20.97 21.83 17.09
C PHE A 10 -19.44 21.70 17.07
N GLU A 11 -18.71 22.49 17.85
CA GLU A 11 -17.28 22.35 18.02
C GLU A 11 -16.92 21.03 18.75
N TYR A 12 -17.68 20.64 19.76
CA TYR A 12 -17.52 19.36 20.46
C TYR A 12 -17.77 18.16 19.54
N ILE A 13 -18.87 18.15 18.76
CA ILE A 13 -19.17 17.10 17.77
C ILE A 13 -18.11 17.06 16.67
N ARG A 14 -17.63 18.22 16.21
CA ARG A 14 -16.55 18.30 15.20
C ARG A 14 -15.23 17.72 15.74
N ASN A 15 -14.90 18.01 16.99
CA ASN A 15 -13.70 17.46 17.63
C ASN A 15 -13.83 15.95 17.87
N ILE A 16 -14.99 15.44 18.32
CA ILE A 16 -15.23 13.99 18.42
C ILE A 16 -15.13 13.30 17.06
N ASN A 17 -15.70 13.87 16.00
CA ASN A 17 -15.61 13.30 14.66
C ASN A 17 -14.16 13.32 14.13
N ILE A 18 -13.39 14.37 14.43
CA ILE A 18 -11.95 14.43 14.09
C ILE A 18 -11.19 13.37 14.88
N GLU A 19 -11.43 13.24 16.20
CA GLU A 19 -10.81 12.19 17.02
C GLU A 19 -11.17 10.77 16.51
N LEU A 20 -12.42 10.53 16.11
CA LEU A 20 -12.88 9.24 15.59
C LEU A 20 -12.25 8.93 14.20
N GLU A 21 -12.01 9.95 13.36
CA GLU A 21 -11.33 9.77 12.07
C GLU A 21 -9.82 9.49 12.26
N GLU A 22 -9.17 10.07 13.29
CA GLU A 22 -7.75 9.81 13.59
C GLU A 22 -7.48 8.38 14.10
N PHE A 23 -8.48 7.70 14.67
CA PHE A 23 -8.36 6.33 15.21
C PHE A 23 -8.69 5.24 14.19
N ASN A 24 -9.28 5.56 13.04
CA ASN A 24 -9.61 4.56 12.04
C ASN A 24 -8.40 4.18 11.18
N LEU A 25 -8.26 2.88 10.92
CA LEU A 25 -7.31 2.39 9.91
C LEU A 25 -7.77 2.86 8.53
N LYS A 26 -6.96 3.69 7.88
CA LYS A 26 -7.25 4.26 6.58
C LYS A 26 -6.20 3.86 5.55
N LEU A 27 -6.64 3.29 4.44
CA LEU A 27 -5.84 3.02 3.25
C LEU A 27 -6.13 4.08 2.20
N THR A 28 -5.10 4.76 1.67
CA THR A 28 -5.23 5.67 0.52
C THR A 28 -4.31 5.21 -0.60
N VAL A 29 -4.86 5.03 -1.81
CA VAL A 29 -4.11 4.69 -3.02
C VAL A 29 -3.39 5.93 -3.54
N ILE A 30 -2.06 5.89 -3.62
CA ILE A 30 -1.24 6.98 -4.18
C ILE A 30 -0.90 6.69 -5.64
N GLY A 31 -0.60 5.44 -5.95
CA GLY A 31 -0.30 4.95 -7.28
C GLY A 31 -0.60 3.46 -7.40
N PHE A 32 -0.93 3.02 -8.63
CA PHE A 32 -1.47 1.69 -8.87
C PHE A 32 -1.15 1.11 -10.25
N TRP A 33 -0.29 1.74 -11.04
CA TRP A 33 0.09 1.23 -12.36
C TRP A 33 1.24 0.24 -12.24
N GLY A 34 1.12 -0.90 -12.93
CA GLY A 34 2.16 -1.92 -12.97
C GLY A 34 3.28 -1.57 -13.96
N GLY A 35 4.53 -1.89 -13.62
CA GLY A 35 5.71 -1.74 -14.44
C GLY A 35 6.21 -0.30 -14.62
N TYR A 36 5.32 0.68 -14.87
CA TYR A 36 5.64 2.10 -15.00
C TYR A 36 4.37 2.96 -14.85
N PRO A 37 4.45 4.25 -14.50
CA PRO A 37 3.26 5.09 -14.37
C PRO A 37 2.71 5.52 -15.73
N LYS A 38 1.40 5.66 -15.86
CA LYS A 38 0.81 6.44 -16.97
C LYS A 38 1.12 7.92 -16.83
N GLN A 39 0.87 8.68 -17.89
CA GLN A 39 1.01 10.12 -17.88
C GLN A 39 0.23 10.75 -16.70
N ASN A 40 0.91 11.57 -15.90
CA ASN A 40 0.36 12.24 -14.72
C ASN A 40 -0.16 11.27 -13.63
N ALA A 41 0.35 10.04 -13.58
CA ALA A 41 -0.02 9.02 -12.60
C ALA A 41 1.22 8.50 -11.85
N ALA A 42 1.04 7.52 -10.99
CA ALA A 42 2.12 6.86 -10.26
C ALA A 42 2.01 5.33 -10.36
N SER A 43 3.16 4.65 -10.22
CA SER A 43 3.25 3.21 -10.01
C SER A 43 2.86 2.86 -8.57
N SER A 44 3.19 1.66 -8.10
CA SER A 44 2.78 1.16 -6.79
C SER A 44 3.18 2.05 -5.62
N GLY A 45 2.18 2.50 -4.87
CA GLY A 45 2.37 3.26 -3.63
C GLY A 45 1.05 3.44 -2.89
N TYR A 46 1.02 3.07 -1.60
CA TYR A 46 -0.19 3.07 -0.78
C TYR A 46 0.12 3.65 0.60
N LEU A 47 -0.68 4.63 1.03
CA LEU A 47 -0.53 5.25 2.34
C LEU A 47 -1.51 4.59 3.32
N LEU A 48 -0.97 4.06 4.42
CA LEU A 48 -1.74 3.63 5.59
C LEU A 48 -1.61 4.67 6.71
N GLU A 49 -2.75 5.06 7.26
CA GLU A 49 -2.85 5.98 8.38
C GLU A 49 -3.63 5.32 9.52
N HIS A 50 -3.09 5.34 10.73
CA HIS A 50 -3.75 4.84 11.93
C HIS A 50 -3.11 5.48 13.17
N GLU A 51 -3.92 5.98 14.12
CA GLU A 51 -3.45 6.62 15.36
C GLU A 51 -2.41 7.73 15.11
N GLY A 52 -2.56 8.49 14.03
CA GLY A 52 -1.61 9.54 13.64
C GLY A 52 -0.30 9.04 13.04
N PHE A 53 -0.08 7.72 12.92
CA PHE A 53 1.08 7.12 12.27
C PHE A 53 0.85 6.95 10.77
N ARG A 54 1.82 7.30 9.95
CA ARG A 54 1.77 7.30 8.49
C ARG A 54 2.80 6.36 7.90
N LEU A 55 2.33 5.22 7.40
CA LEU A 55 3.12 4.18 6.74
C LEU A 55 2.89 4.21 5.24
N LEU A 56 3.95 4.44 4.46
CA LEU A 56 3.91 4.28 3.01
C LEU A 56 4.32 2.86 2.64
N ILE A 57 3.47 2.13 1.93
CA ILE A 57 3.79 0.82 1.34
C ILE A 57 4.17 1.04 -0.11
N ASP A 58 5.37 0.63 -0.47
CA ASP A 58 6.05 0.88 -1.73
C ASP A 58 6.14 2.38 -2.09
N CYS A 59 7.11 2.73 -2.91
CA CYS A 59 7.40 4.10 -3.32
C CYS A 59 7.90 4.11 -4.77
N GLY A 60 7.04 3.67 -5.68
CA GLY A 60 7.32 3.58 -7.10
C GLY A 60 7.38 4.95 -7.78
N SER A 61 7.61 4.92 -9.10
CA SER A 61 7.75 6.15 -9.89
C SER A 61 6.51 7.03 -9.82
N GLY A 62 6.67 8.32 -9.49
CA GLY A 62 5.62 9.31 -9.38
C GLY A 62 4.90 9.33 -8.03
N VAL A 63 5.15 8.36 -7.15
CA VAL A 63 4.50 8.25 -5.83
C VAL A 63 4.78 9.47 -4.97
N LEU A 64 6.04 9.94 -4.90
CA LEU A 64 6.36 11.12 -4.10
C LEU A 64 5.62 12.37 -4.57
N SER A 65 5.51 12.57 -5.88
CA SER A 65 4.80 13.71 -6.46
C SER A 65 3.31 13.67 -6.09
N LYS A 66 2.69 12.49 -6.13
CA LYS A 66 1.27 12.31 -5.81
C LYS A 66 1.02 12.42 -4.30
N LEU A 67 1.88 11.81 -3.49
CA LEU A 67 1.79 11.83 -2.03
C LEU A 67 1.68 13.26 -1.47
N GLN A 68 2.40 14.21 -2.06
CA GLN A 68 2.40 15.62 -1.65
C GLN A 68 1.04 16.33 -1.81
N ASN A 69 0.06 15.72 -2.49
CA ASN A 69 -1.32 16.21 -2.49
C ASN A 69 -2.08 15.87 -1.20
N ILE A 70 -1.55 14.97 -0.37
CA ILE A 70 -2.18 14.48 0.85
C ILE A 70 -1.36 14.85 2.08
N ILE A 71 -0.07 14.51 2.08
CA ILE A 71 0.87 14.78 3.17
C ILE A 71 2.21 15.27 2.60
N GLN A 72 3.00 15.92 3.44
CA GLN A 72 4.36 16.30 3.06
C GLN A 72 5.34 15.14 3.34
N PRO A 73 6.49 15.06 2.63
CA PRO A 73 7.47 13.98 2.81
C PRO A 73 7.99 13.84 4.25
N GLU A 74 8.09 14.94 5.00
CA GLU A 74 8.52 14.94 6.39
C GLU A 74 7.49 14.38 7.37
N GLU A 75 6.24 14.23 6.95
CA GLU A 75 5.16 13.69 7.78
C GLU A 75 5.07 12.17 7.75
N LEU A 76 5.85 11.49 6.89
CA LEU A 76 5.97 10.04 6.90
C LEU A 76 6.73 9.56 8.15
N ASP A 77 6.20 8.51 8.80
CA ASP A 77 6.82 7.85 9.95
C ASP A 77 7.62 6.61 9.53
N ALA A 78 7.22 5.92 8.46
CA ALA A 78 7.92 4.76 7.92
C ALA A 78 7.58 4.52 6.44
N VAL A 79 8.45 3.76 5.76
CA VAL A 79 8.17 3.14 4.47
C VAL A 79 8.40 1.64 4.60
N LEU A 80 7.53 0.82 4.00
CA LEU A 80 7.64 -0.64 3.95
C LEU A 80 7.63 -1.10 2.49
N LEU A 81 8.68 -1.77 2.07
CA LEU A 81 8.90 -2.19 0.68
C LEU A 81 8.64 -3.68 0.50
N SER A 82 7.86 -4.01 -0.53
CA SER A 82 7.57 -5.39 -0.93
C SER A 82 8.75 -6.05 -1.63
N HIS A 83 9.37 -5.35 -2.56
CA HIS A 83 10.54 -5.76 -3.35
C HIS A 83 11.19 -4.55 -4.03
N TYR A 84 12.22 -4.79 -4.87
CA TYR A 84 13.07 -3.72 -5.39
C TYR A 84 12.95 -3.47 -6.90
N HIS A 85 11.85 -3.85 -7.55
CA HIS A 85 11.60 -3.40 -8.91
C HIS A 85 11.38 -1.88 -8.98
N PRO A 86 11.77 -1.21 -10.08
CA PRO A 86 11.70 0.25 -10.17
C PRO A 86 10.31 0.84 -9.94
N ASP A 87 9.25 0.15 -10.34
CA ASP A 87 7.87 0.59 -10.14
C ASP A 87 7.38 0.46 -8.70
N HIS A 88 8.23 -0.05 -7.79
CA HIS A 88 7.99 -0.12 -6.34
C HIS A 88 8.98 0.74 -5.53
N ILE A 89 10.12 1.14 -6.10
CA ILE A 89 11.17 1.86 -5.34
C ILE A 89 11.74 3.10 -6.03
N ALA A 90 11.34 3.43 -7.26
CA ALA A 90 12.01 4.49 -8.05
C ALA A 90 12.08 5.84 -7.33
N ASP A 91 11.08 6.20 -6.55
CA ASP A 91 11.03 7.47 -5.84
C ASP A 91 11.74 7.44 -4.46
N ILE A 92 12.30 6.30 -4.01
CA ILE A 92 13.04 6.25 -2.73
C ILE A 92 14.19 7.24 -2.70
N GLY A 93 15.03 7.28 -3.74
CA GLY A 93 16.13 8.25 -3.80
C GLY A 93 15.66 9.70 -3.83
N VAL A 94 14.52 9.95 -4.47
CA VAL A 94 13.89 11.29 -4.53
C VAL A 94 13.32 11.66 -3.18
N LEU A 95 12.67 10.73 -2.46
CA LEU A 95 12.18 10.91 -1.09
C LEU A 95 13.32 11.23 -0.11
N GLN A 96 14.44 10.50 -0.19
CA GLN A 96 15.65 10.76 0.60
C GLN A 96 16.14 12.19 0.38
N HIS A 97 16.19 12.64 -0.88
CA HIS A 97 16.67 13.99 -1.21
C HIS A 97 15.66 15.08 -0.79
N ALA A 98 14.37 14.85 -0.96
CA ALA A 98 13.32 15.76 -0.50
C ALA A 98 13.41 15.97 1.02
N ARG A 99 13.54 14.91 1.81
CA ARG A 99 13.73 15.01 3.27
C ARG A 99 15.03 15.71 3.67
N LEU A 100 16.12 15.51 2.93
CA LEU A 100 17.37 16.24 3.12
C LEU A 100 17.15 17.76 2.96
N ILE A 101 16.44 18.17 1.88
CA ILE A 101 16.14 19.58 1.62
C ILE A 101 15.22 20.14 2.71
N GLN A 102 14.18 19.42 3.12
CA GLN A 102 13.28 19.85 4.19
C GLN A 102 14.04 20.08 5.51
N GLY A 103 15.03 19.24 5.82
CA GLY A 103 15.93 19.43 6.97
C GLY A 103 16.73 20.74 6.88
N PHE A 104 17.28 21.09 5.71
CA PHE A 104 17.96 22.38 5.50
C PHE A 104 17.01 23.58 5.62
N LEU A 105 15.74 23.40 5.33
CA LEU A 105 14.70 24.42 5.49
C LEU A 105 14.17 24.54 6.94
N GLY A 106 14.77 23.80 7.88
CA GLY A 106 14.43 23.86 9.30
C GLY A 106 13.17 23.07 9.69
N LYS A 107 12.67 22.20 8.81
CA LYS A 107 11.56 21.30 9.14
C LYS A 107 12.03 20.21 10.08
N LYS A 108 11.17 19.80 11.03
CA LYS A 108 11.44 18.65 11.89
C LYS A 108 11.52 17.40 11.00
N ASN A 109 12.66 16.73 11.03
CA ASN A 109 12.97 15.64 10.12
C ASN A 109 13.74 14.56 10.87
N SER A 110 12.99 13.65 11.53
CA SER A 110 13.59 12.47 12.14
C SER A 110 14.12 11.53 11.05
N THR A 111 15.09 10.69 11.38
CA THR A 111 15.55 9.62 10.47
C THR A 111 14.38 8.71 10.14
N LEU A 112 14.03 8.60 8.84
CA LEU A 112 12.92 7.78 8.37
C LEU A 112 13.36 6.31 8.23
N PRO A 113 12.74 5.36 8.93
CA PRO A 113 12.99 3.94 8.70
C PRO A 113 12.39 3.50 7.37
N LEU A 114 13.20 2.82 6.56
CA LEU A 114 12.79 2.16 5.32
C LEU A 114 12.94 0.65 5.52
N TYR A 115 11.81 -0.02 5.74
CA TYR A 115 11.79 -1.46 5.94
C TYR A 115 11.84 -2.18 4.59
N GLY A 116 12.75 -3.14 4.47
CA GLY A 116 12.92 -3.94 3.27
C GLY A 116 13.52 -5.30 3.60
N HIS A 117 13.44 -6.29 2.69
CA HIS A 117 14.18 -7.54 2.83
C HIS A 117 15.67 -7.35 2.51
N ASP A 118 16.56 -8.16 3.08
CA ASP A 118 18.00 -8.12 2.82
C ASP A 118 18.49 -9.21 1.85
N MET A 119 17.54 -9.86 1.15
CA MET A 119 17.85 -10.90 0.15
C MET A 119 18.56 -10.35 -1.10
N ASP A 120 18.49 -9.04 -1.33
CA ASP A 120 19.32 -8.28 -2.28
C ASP A 120 20.11 -7.23 -1.48
N PRO A 121 21.34 -7.55 -1.05
CA PRO A 121 22.14 -6.64 -0.23
C PRO A 121 22.50 -5.33 -0.95
N TYR A 122 22.59 -5.34 -2.29
CA TYR A 122 22.91 -4.15 -3.07
C TYR A 122 21.74 -3.15 -3.06
N GLU A 123 20.53 -3.61 -3.36
CA GLU A 123 19.35 -2.76 -3.32
C GLU A 123 19.02 -2.31 -1.87
N PHE A 124 19.11 -3.25 -0.91
CA PHE A 124 18.90 -2.93 0.50
C PHE A 124 19.86 -1.84 1.01
N SER A 125 21.13 -1.86 0.58
CA SER A 125 22.12 -0.86 1.02
C SER A 125 21.74 0.57 0.65
N LYS A 126 20.96 0.77 -0.43
CA LYS A 126 20.49 2.09 -0.89
C LYS A 126 19.42 2.70 -0.01
N LEU A 127 18.78 1.91 0.86
CA LEU A 127 17.75 2.38 1.79
C LEU A 127 18.32 3.26 2.89
N THR A 128 19.62 3.14 3.18
CA THR A 128 20.29 4.01 4.15
C THR A 128 20.96 5.18 3.43
N TYR A 129 20.56 6.38 3.78
CA TYR A 129 21.15 7.59 3.24
C TYR A 129 21.42 8.61 4.34
N LYS A 130 22.70 8.78 4.73
CA LYS A 130 23.11 9.67 5.81
C LYS A 130 22.27 9.43 7.09
N GLU A 131 21.92 10.49 7.79
CA GLU A 131 20.98 10.48 8.92
C GLU A 131 19.51 10.71 8.48
N ILE A 132 19.24 10.70 7.17
CA ILE A 132 17.94 11.04 6.61
C ILE A 132 17.02 9.81 6.55
N THR A 133 17.56 8.68 6.09
CA THR A 133 16.84 7.41 6.07
C THR A 133 17.72 6.29 6.58
N LYS A 134 17.10 5.27 7.15
CA LYS A 134 17.77 4.06 7.64
C LYS A 134 17.08 2.82 7.12
N GLY A 135 17.79 2.00 6.35
CA GLY A 135 17.34 0.66 5.98
C GLY A 135 17.22 -0.22 7.22
N VAL A 136 16.08 -0.84 7.38
CA VAL A 136 15.77 -1.80 8.45
C VAL A 136 15.34 -3.10 7.81
N ALA A 137 16.15 -4.15 7.96
CA ALA A 137 15.80 -5.46 7.43
C ALA A 137 14.65 -6.07 8.21
N TYR A 138 13.62 -6.58 7.53
CA TYR A 138 12.62 -7.43 8.14
C TYR A 138 12.93 -8.91 7.91
N ASN A 139 12.62 -9.73 8.91
CA ASN A 139 12.62 -11.18 8.77
C ASN A 139 11.22 -11.64 8.36
N PRO A 140 11.01 -12.18 7.14
CA PRO A 140 9.68 -12.56 6.67
C PRO A 140 9.06 -13.77 7.41
N SER A 141 9.82 -14.44 8.28
CA SER A 141 9.33 -15.52 9.15
C SER A 141 8.80 -15.03 10.50
N GLU A 142 8.89 -13.73 10.78
CA GLU A 142 8.50 -13.11 12.04
C GLU A 142 7.49 -11.98 11.80
N ILE A 143 6.68 -11.68 12.80
CA ILE A 143 5.80 -10.51 12.77
C ILE A 143 6.64 -9.26 12.99
N LEU A 144 6.56 -8.32 12.04
CA LEU A 144 7.18 -7.00 12.14
C LEU A 144 6.20 -6.02 12.77
N THR A 145 6.62 -5.33 13.82
CA THR A 145 5.86 -4.20 14.39
C THR A 145 6.36 -2.88 13.78
N VAL A 146 5.46 -2.12 13.14
CA VAL A 146 5.74 -0.80 12.56
C VAL A 146 4.71 0.19 13.08
N GLY A 147 5.07 1.01 14.06
CA GLY A 147 4.11 1.87 14.75
C GLY A 147 2.95 1.05 15.33
N PRO A 148 1.69 1.36 15.02
CA PRO A 148 0.53 0.61 15.49
C PRO A 148 0.27 -0.69 14.70
N PHE A 149 1.02 -0.93 13.62
CA PHE A 149 0.77 -2.04 12.70
C PHE A 149 1.55 -3.29 13.08
N GLN A 150 0.89 -4.46 12.99
CA GLN A 150 1.50 -5.78 12.99
C GLN A 150 1.52 -6.30 11.55
N VAL A 151 2.69 -6.62 11.03
CA VAL A 151 2.86 -7.04 9.64
C VAL A 151 3.43 -8.45 9.58
N SER A 152 2.72 -9.36 8.94
CA SER A 152 3.21 -10.67 8.55
C SER A 152 3.44 -10.73 7.03
N PHE A 153 4.31 -11.65 6.61
CA PHE A 153 4.78 -11.73 5.23
C PHE A 153 4.54 -13.10 4.64
N LEU A 154 4.30 -13.13 3.32
CA LEU A 154 4.27 -14.35 2.53
C LEU A 154 5.14 -14.14 1.29
N LYS A 155 6.14 -15.01 1.08
CA LYS A 155 6.94 -14.97 -0.14
C LYS A 155 6.07 -15.23 -1.36
N THR A 156 6.19 -14.40 -2.37
CA THR A 156 5.41 -14.45 -3.61
C THR A 156 6.07 -15.31 -4.70
N ASP A 157 5.30 -15.64 -5.74
CA ASP A 157 5.81 -16.24 -6.98
C ASP A 157 6.12 -15.14 -8.00
N HIS A 158 7.28 -14.51 -7.82
CA HIS A 158 7.78 -13.42 -8.63
C HIS A 158 9.26 -13.64 -8.96
N PRO A 159 9.80 -13.12 -10.11
CA PRO A 159 11.17 -13.37 -10.54
C PRO A 159 12.27 -12.93 -9.58
N VAL A 160 11.99 -11.95 -8.73
CA VAL A 160 12.90 -11.47 -7.66
C VAL A 160 12.31 -11.75 -6.28
N PRO A 161 13.11 -11.71 -5.19
CA PRO A 161 12.57 -11.77 -3.84
C PRO A 161 11.51 -10.69 -3.63
N CYS A 162 10.28 -11.13 -3.40
CA CYS A 162 9.11 -10.28 -3.22
C CYS A 162 8.20 -10.87 -2.15
N TYR A 163 7.56 -10.01 -1.36
CA TYR A 163 6.74 -10.44 -0.22
C TYR A 163 5.39 -9.72 -0.20
N ALA A 164 4.31 -10.52 -0.19
CA ALA A 164 3.00 -10.04 0.19
C ALA A 164 2.98 -9.70 1.68
N MET A 165 2.10 -8.79 2.07
CA MET A 165 1.99 -8.25 3.41
C MET A 165 0.57 -8.38 3.92
N ARG A 166 0.38 -8.94 5.12
CA ARG A 166 -0.86 -8.83 5.89
C ARG A 166 -0.60 -7.87 7.02
N ILE A 167 -1.33 -6.75 7.03
CA ILE A 167 -1.14 -5.62 7.93
C ILE A 167 -2.38 -5.53 8.80
N GLU A 168 -2.18 -5.63 10.10
CA GLU A 168 -3.25 -5.68 11.09
C GLU A 168 -3.11 -4.54 12.11
N ALA A 169 -4.24 -3.89 12.41
CA ALA A 169 -4.40 -2.91 13.47
C ALA A 169 -5.85 -2.94 13.96
N ASP A 170 -6.09 -2.86 15.27
CA ASP A 170 -7.41 -2.80 15.91
C ASP A 170 -8.43 -3.86 15.42
N GLY A 171 -7.94 -5.08 15.16
CA GLY A 171 -8.76 -6.19 14.68
C GLY A 171 -9.20 -6.06 13.23
N LYS A 172 -8.66 -5.10 12.47
CA LYS A 172 -8.80 -4.95 11.02
C LYS A 172 -7.59 -5.51 10.31
N ALA A 173 -7.80 -6.02 9.11
CA ALA A 173 -6.75 -6.61 8.29
C ALA A 173 -6.80 -6.12 6.84
N ILE A 174 -5.68 -5.61 6.35
CA ILE A 174 -5.44 -5.31 4.95
C ILE A 174 -4.38 -6.28 4.44
N VAL A 175 -4.63 -6.94 3.31
CA VAL A 175 -3.63 -7.75 2.64
C VAL A 175 -3.25 -7.09 1.32
N TYR A 176 -1.96 -6.87 1.12
CA TYR A 176 -1.36 -6.44 -0.14
C TYR A 176 -0.58 -7.61 -0.73
N THR A 177 -0.93 -8.03 -1.93
CA THR A 177 -0.27 -9.19 -2.58
C THR A 177 1.14 -8.89 -3.02
N ALA A 178 1.51 -7.61 -3.16
CA ALA A 178 2.64 -7.21 -3.98
C ALA A 178 2.55 -7.86 -5.37
N ASP A 179 3.66 -8.10 -6.06
CA ASP A 179 3.68 -8.75 -7.36
C ASP A 179 3.80 -10.26 -7.21
N SER A 180 2.88 -10.99 -7.81
CA SER A 180 2.86 -12.45 -7.76
C SER A 180 1.94 -13.07 -8.79
N SER A 181 2.31 -14.22 -9.32
CA SER A 181 1.30 -15.16 -9.82
C SER A 181 0.49 -15.75 -8.66
N PHE A 182 -0.70 -16.28 -8.94
CA PHE A 182 -1.53 -16.91 -7.91
C PHE A 182 -0.85 -18.18 -7.34
N LYS A 183 -0.93 -18.32 -6.01
CA LYS A 183 -0.50 -19.50 -5.26
C LYS A 183 -1.50 -19.81 -4.13
N ASP A 184 -1.68 -21.09 -3.81
CA ASP A 184 -2.73 -21.51 -2.86
C ASP A 184 -2.52 -20.98 -1.43
N GLU A 185 -1.28 -20.73 -1.02
CA GLU A 185 -0.95 -20.18 0.29
C GLU A 185 -1.55 -18.78 0.53
N PHE A 186 -1.83 -18.03 -0.54
CA PHE A 186 -2.51 -16.74 -0.44
C PHE A 186 -3.90 -16.85 0.20
N ILE A 187 -4.60 -17.97 -0.02
CA ILE A 187 -5.97 -18.15 0.49
C ILE A 187 -5.99 -18.07 2.00
N GLU A 188 -5.12 -18.83 2.67
CA GLU A 188 -5.06 -18.81 4.13
C GLU A 188 -4.44 -17.51 4.66
N PHE A 189 -3.40 -17.00 3.98
CA PHE A 189 -2.76 -15.75 4.34
C PHE A 189 -3.71 -14.55 4.32
N SER A 190 -4.68 -14.54 3.41
CA SER A 190 -5.64 -13.45 3.25
C SER A 190 -7.00 -13.73 3.88
N ARG A 191 -7.15 -14.85 4.59
CA ARG A 191 -8.44 -15.26 5.15
C ARG A 191 -9.08 -14.16 5.99
N ASN A 192 -10.36 -13.87 5.68
CA ASN A 192 -11.20 -12.88 6.36
C ASN A 192 -10.60 -11.46 6.39
N ALA A 193 -9.72 -11.09 5.46
CA ALA A 193 -9.22 -9.71 5.38
C ALA A 193 -10.37 -8.73 5.08
N ASP A 194 -10.32 -7.55 5.71
CA ASP A 194 -11.27 -6.47 5.41
C ASP A 194 -11.06 -5.92 4.00
N VAL A 195 -9.78 -5.81 3.58
CA VAL A 195 -9.38 -5.41 2.23
C VAL A 195 -8.30 -6.35 1.70
N LEU A 196 -8.52 -6.84 0.49
CA LEU A 196 -7.49 -7.47 -0.34
C LEU A 196 -7.09 -6.49 -1.45
N LEU A 197 -5.91 -5.90 -1.34
CA LEU A 197 -5.28 -5.09 -2.37
C LEU A 197 -4.45 -6.04 -3.25
N CYS A 198 -5.05 -6.48 -4.38
CA CYS A 198 -4.55 -7.55 -5.21
C CYS A 198 -4.01 -7.02 -6.53
N GLU A 199 -2.77 -7.38 -6.86
CA GLU A 199 -2.23 -7.12 -8.19
C GLU A 199 -3.11 -7.78 -9.27
N CYS A 200 -3.26 -7.13 -10.41
CA CYS A 200 -4.05 -7.60 -11.54
C CYS A 200 -3.49 -7.05 -12.85
N ASN A 201 -2.33 -7.55 -13.25
CA ASN A 201 -1.62 -7.04 -14.44
C ASN A 201 -2.08 -7.71 -15.74
N PHE A 202 -2.92 -8.74 -15.66
CA PHE A 202 -3.39 -9.52 -16.82
C PHE A 202 -4.91 -9.69 -16.83
N TYR A 203 -5.47 -9.80 -18.03
CA TYR A 203 -6.88 -10.16 -18.25
C TYR A 203 -7.08 -11.67 -18.09
N GLY A 204 -8.30 -12.09 -17.81
CA GLY A 204 -8.65 -13.49 -17.50
C GLY A 204 -8.26 -14.50 -18.57
N HIS A 205 -8.21 -14.09 -19.84
CA HIS A 205 -7.78 -14.96 -20.96
C HIS A 205 -6.25 -15.10 -21.09
N GLN A 206 -5.49 -14.36 -20.29
CA GLN A 206 -4.03 -14.32 -20.34
C GLN A 206 -3.41 -15.14 -19.21
N ASN A 207 -2.24 -15.69 -19.46
CA ASN A 207 -1.47 -16.42 -18.47
C ASN A 207 -0.29 -15.56 -17.99
N GLY A 208 -0.44 -14.92 -16.83
CA GLY A 208 0.61 -14.10 -16.19
C GLY A 208 1.64 -14.89 -15.39
N LYS A 209 1.44 -16.21 -15.19
CA LYS A 209 2.25 -17.03 -14.28
C LYS A 209 3.75 -16.99 -14.60
N SER A 210 4.13 -17.05 -15.87
CA SER A 210 5.55 -17.01 -16.27
C SER A 210 6.21 -15.65 -16.04
N ALA A 211 5.40 -14.58 -15.98
CA ALA A 211 5.85 -13.23 -15.66
C ALA A 211 5.82 -12.93 -14.15
N GLY A 212 5.22 -13.84 -13.35
CA GLY A 212 5.06 -13.65 -11.91
C GLY A 212 3.94 -12.68 -11.55
N HIS A 213 2.83 -12.69 -12.31
CA HIS A 213 1.68 -11.80 -12.11
C HIS A 213 0.35 -12.55 -12.18
N MET A 214 -0.70 -11.95 -11.58
CA MET A 214 -2.07 -12.46 -11.60
C MET A 214 -2.91 -11.90 -12.76
N ASN A 215 -3.92 -12.65 -13.15
CA ASN A 215 -5.02 -12.17 -13.97
C ASN A 215 -6.27 -11.91 -13.11
N SER A 216 -7.25 -11.23 -13.69
CA SER A 216 -8.50 -10.83 -13.04
C SER A 216 -9.34 -12.01 -12.53
N ILE A 217 -9.39 -13.12 -13.28
CA ILE A 217 -10.11 -14.35 -12.90
C ILE A 217 -9.46 -14.98 -11.66
N ASP A 218 -8.14 -15.09 -11.64
CA ASP A 218 -7.40 -15.63 -10.48
C ASP A 218 -7.55 -14.72 -9.26
N ALA A 219 -7.53 -13.39 -9.42
CA ALA A 219 -7.78 -12.43 -8.35
C ALA A 219 -9.20 -12.60 -7.76
N GLY A 220 -10.24 -12.75 -8.60
CA GLY A 220 -11.60 -13.00 -8.16
C GLY A 220 -11.75 -14.34 -7.40
N LYS A 221 -11.23 -15.45 -7.96
CA LYS A 221 -11.21 -16.77 -7.31
C LYS A 221 -10.50 -16.74 -5.96
N PHE A 222 -9.38 -16.06 -5.90
CA PHE A 222 -8.61 -15.89 -4.68
C PHE A 222 -9.44 -15.15 -3.62
N ALA A 223 -9.99 -13.99 -3.96
CA ALA A 223 -10.82 -13.19 -3.06
C ALA A 223 -12.00 -14.01 -2.50
N GLN A 224 -12.70 -14.78 -3.35
CA GLN A 224 -13.82 -15.63 -2.93
C GLN A 224 -13.38 -16.74 -1.97
N LYS A 225 -12.28 -17.43 -2.27
CA LYS A 225 -11.79 -18.53 -1.42
C LYS A 225 -11.23 -18.05 -0.07
N ALA A 226 -10.66 -16.85 -0.03
CA ALA A 226 -10.13 -16.23 1.18
C ALA A 226 -11.23 -15.58 2.04
N ASP A 227 -12.47 -15.50 1.54
CA ASP A 227 -13.60 -14.85 2.22
C ASP A 227 -13.27 -13.39 2.63
N VAL A 228 -12.66 -12.64 1.71
CA VAL A 228 -12.33 -11.23 1.95
C VAL A 228 -13.61 -10.38 1.81
N LYS A 229 -13.67 -9.25 2.54
CA LYS A 229 -14.85 -8.38 2.46
C LYS A 229 -14.85 -7.50 1.21
N GLN A 230 -13.66 -7.08 0.77
CA GLN A 230 -13.48 -6.18 -0.38
C GLN A 230 -12.22 -6.53 -1.16
N LEU A 231 -12.33 -6.61 -2.48
CA LEU A 231 -11.23 -6.77 -3.43
C LEU A 231 -10.94 -5.45 -4.12
N ILE A 232 -9.70 -4.97 -4.06
CA ILE A 232 -9.20 -3.83 -4.83
C ILE A 232 -8.19 -4.37 -5.84
N LEU A 233 -8.51 -4.24 -7.12
CA LEU A 233 -7.59 -4.58 -8.20
C LEU A 233 -6.59 -3.43 -8.42
N THR A 234 -5.31 -3.72 -8.30
CA THR A 234 -4.21 -2.76 -8.43
C THR A 234 -3.12 -3.31 -9.34
N HIS A 235 -1.99 -2.62 -9.49
CA HIS A 235 -0.90 -2.97 -10.38
C HIS A 235 -1.41 -3.21 -11.81
N LEU A 236 -2.23 -2.24 -12.31
CA LEU A 236 -3.07 -2.41 -13.49
C LEU A 236 -2.28 -2.37 -14.81
N PRO A 237 -2.74 -3.09 -15.86
CA PRO A 237 -2.09 -3.10 -17.17
C PRO A 237 -2.27 -1.79 -17.93
N HIS A 238 -1.34 -1.53 -18.86
CA HIS A 238 -1.34 -0.35 -19.74
C HIS A 238 -2.16 -0.49 -21.01
N TYR A 239 -2.73 -1.64 -21.27
CA TYR A 239 -3.47 -2.01 -22.49
C TYR A 239 -4.87 -2.52 -22.14
N GLY A 240 -5.71 -2.63 -23.15
CA GLY A 240 -7.10 -3.10 -22.99
C GLY A 240 -8.02 -2.11 -22.27
N SER A 241 -9.16 -2.60 -21.84
CA SER A 241 -10.14 -1.84 -21.06
C SER A 241 -10.07 -2.27 -19.60
N ILE A 242 -9.52 -1.44 -18.72
CA ILE A 242 -9.36 -1.78 -17.30
C ILE A 242 -10.70 -2.09 -16.60
N SER A 243 -11.83 -1.59 -17.08
CA SER A 243 -13.16 -1.93 -16.56
C SER A 243 -13.54 -3.41 -16.81
N GLU A 244 -12.94 -4.06 -17.82
CA GLU A 244 -13.13 -5.49 -18.08
C GLU A 244 -12.60 -6.35 -16.93
N LEU A 245 -11.51 -5.93 -16.26
CA LEU A 245 -10.94 -6.63 -15.11
C LEU A 245 -11.96 -6.79 -13.97
N ILE A 246 -12.81 -5.76 -13.72
CA ILE A 246 -13.91 -5.89 -12.74
C ILE A 246 -14.91 -6.95 -13.19
N THR A 247 -15.33 -6.91 -14.46
CA THR A 247 -16.32 -7.84 -14.98
C THR A 247 -15.83 -9.30 -14.91
N GLU A 248 -14.55 -9.51 -15.22
CA GLU A 248 -13.92 -10.83 -15.14
C GLU A 248 -13.80 -11.29 -13.69
N ALA A 249 -13.31 -10.46 -12.78
CA ALA A 249 -13.22 -10.80 -11.36
C ALA A 249 -14.59 -11.05 -10.73
N ALA A 250 -15.63 -10.31 -11.13
CA ALA A 250 -17.01 -10.47 -10.66
C ALA A 250 -17.66 -11.78 -11.11
N SER A 251 -17.13 -12.46 -12.11
CA SER A 251 -17.58 -13.82 -12.45
C SER A 251 -17.21 -14.86 -11.39
N GLU A 252 -16.26 -14.56 -10.51
CA GLU A 252 -15.69 -15.48 -9.52
C GLU A 252 -15.88 -15.01 -8.07
N PHE A 253 -16.05 -13.70 -7.84
CA PHE A 253 -16.19 -13.11 -6.51
C PHE A 253 -17.49 -12.31 -6.41
N THR A 254 -18.28 -12.61 -5.37
CA THR A 254 -19.61 -11.99 -5.16
C THR A 254 -19.57 -10.79 -4.22
N GLY A 255 -18.40 -10.48 -3.63
CA GLY A 255 -18.20 -9.33 -2.74
C GLY A 255 -17.99 -8.02 -3.48
N ILE A 256 -17.54 -7.00 -2.77
CA ILE A 256 -17.25 -5.68 -3.32
C ILE A 256 -15.93 -5.74 -4.12
N ILE A 257 -15.98 -5.36 -5.40
CA ILE A 257 -14.80 -5.25 -6.27
C ILE A 257 -14.62 -3.79 -6.70
N ILE A 258 -13.41 -3.28 -6.58
CA ILE A 258 -13.05 -1.91 -6.94
C ILE A 258 -11.76 -1.95 -7.78
N LEU A 259 -11.66 -1.11 -8.81
CA LEU A 259 -10.36 -0.76 -9.39
C LEU A 259 -9.70 0.28 -8.50
N ALA A 260 -8.40 0.14 -8.31
CA ALA A 260 -7.63 1.18 -7.66
C ALA A 260 -7.67 2.48 -8.47
N GLU A 261 -7.97 3.57 -7.80
CA GLU A 261 -7.99 4.92 -8.35
C GLU A 261 -7.13 5.84 -7.49
N GLU A 262 -6.55 6.85 -8.13
CA GLU A 262 -5.69 7.82 -7.44
C GLU A 262 -6.47 8.58 -6.35
N PHE A 263 -5.91 8.64 -5.14
CA PHE A 263 -6.48 9.23 -3.92
C PHE A 263 -7.76 8.56 -3.40
N GLN A 264 -8.12 7.40 -3.95
CA GLN A 264 -9.18 6.59 -3.35
C GLN A 264 -8.80 6.20 -1.92
N SER A 265 -9.68 6.49 -0.97
CA SER A 265 -9.49 6.18 0.44
C SER A 265 -10.56 5.22 0.95
N ILE A 266 -10.14 4.26 1.80
CA ILE A 266 -11.00 3.28 2.45
C ILE A 266 -10.69 3.36 3.94
N SER A 267 -11.72 3.62 4.74
CA SER A 267 -11.65 3.61 6.21
C SER A 267 -12.27 2.32 6.75
N LEU A 268 -11.62 1.67 7.73
CA LEU A 268 -11.97 0.37 8.31
C LEU A 268 -12.31 0.46 9.81
#